data_df14671ba1c405965a9e8204957824f6
#
_entry.id   df14671ba1c405965a9e8204957824f6
#
_cell.length_a   1.000
_cell.length_b   1.000
_cell.length_c   1.000
_cell.angle_alpha   90.00
_cell.angle_beta   90.00
_cell.angle_gamma   90.00
#
_symmetry.space_group_name_H-M   'P 1'
#
loop_
_entity.id
_entity.type
_entity.pdbx_description
1 polymer ?
#
loop_
_entity_poly.entity_id
_entity_poly.type
_entity_poly.pdbx_seq_one_letter_code
_entity_poly.pdbx_strand_id
1 'polypeptide(L)'
;MIKYLQQRFALTEKGAKDLRKGIACSTLMNLALMLPPTYLFFFLMEYIDAKPSTEPHTLWFYVLVALLLAVLMFFIALRQYDSTYTTVYNESAQRRIGVAEKLRRLPLAFFGERNLSDLTSTVMEDCTMLEQTFSHAVPQLFASALSVVIIAVGMFSYNWHLALALFWVVPLAVTTLLLSRRQLHKAFVQHYKVKRGVTEQIQEGLECMQEIRSYSGEQAYCRSFDKRLKGYERELVRGELVAGVFLNLAGMLLKLGMPTVILVGAWLLQQGEVSVFTYLAYLLASAMVYNPIIEVCNYLALLSFLDVRINRMKEIENMPTQEGSAAVRLENYDIEFRNVSFAYETEKQVLHNVSFTARQGTVTALVGPSGGGKSTTAKLAARFWDIVEGQILVGGNDISKIDPETLLKHYSIVFQDVLLFNASIADNIRIGKRNATDEEVRHVARLAQCHDFISRMPQGYDTVIGENGESLSGGERQRISIARALLKNAPIILLDEATASLDAENETKIQAGISELVRNKTVIIIAHRMRTVRNADHIVVLSGGTVSEQGTPDELLARNGEFAHMVRLQQEKRQ
;
A
#
# COMPACT_ATOMS: atom_id res chain seq x y z
N MET A 1 -16.26 17.37 16.12
CA MET A 1 -15.08 17.68 15.31
C MET A 1 -14.11 16.48 15.22
N ILE A 2 -13.61 15.93 16.34
CA ILE A 2 -12.64 14.78 16.32
C ILE A 2 -13.21 13.59 15.54
N LYS A 3 -14.41 13.09 15.86
CA LYS A 3 -15.06 11.98 15.14
C LYS A 3 -15.21 12.26 13.63
N TYR A 4 -15.54 13.48 13.25
CA TYR A 4 -15.63 13.88 11.85
C TYR A 4 -14.26 13.78 11.14
N LEU A 5 -13.20 14.28 11.78
CA LEU A 5 -11.83 14.22 11.24
C LEU A 5 -11.35 12.77 11.11
N GLN A 6 -11.65 11.91 12.09
CA GLN A 6 -11.33 10.47 12.02
C GLN A 6 -12.01 9.81 10.83
N GLN A 7 -13.32 9.96 10.69
CA GLN A 7 -14.09 9.31 9.63
C GLN A 7 -13.75 9.86 8.24
N ARG A 8 -13.61 11.19 8.12
CA ARG A 8 -13.35 11.85 6.84
C ARG A 8 -11.94 11.56 6.29
N PHE A 9 -10.95 11.49 7.19
CA PHE A 9 -9.53 11.40 6.82
C PHE A 9 -8.87 10.07 7.24
N ALA A 10 -9.64 9.11 7.73
CA ALA A 10 -9.14 7.82 8.22
C ALA A 10 -7.96 7.99 9.20
N LEU A 11 -8.08 8.91 10.18
CA LEU A 11 -7.06 9.18 11.18
C LEU A 11 -7.30 8.35 12.45
N THR A 12 -6.20 8.05 13.18
CA THR A 12 -6.31 7.55 14.53
C THR A 12 -6.93 8.62 15.46
N GLU A 13 -7.39 8.22 16.65
CA GLU A 13 -7.91 9.19 17.62
C GLU A 13 -6.84 10.23 18.01
N LYS A 14 -5.60 9.78 18.17
CA LYS A 14 -4.46 10.64 18.43
C LYS A 14 -4.19 11.58 17.26
N GLY A 15 -4.11 11.05 16.03
CA GLY A 15 -3.91 11.86 14.82
C GLY A 15 -5.00 12.92 14.62
N ALA A 16 -6.26 12.62 14.94
CA ALA A 16 -7.34 13.61 14.87
C ALA A 16 -7.22 14.70 15.95
N LYS A 17 -6.73 14.37 17.16
CA LYS A 17 -6.43 15.37 18.22
C LYS A 17 -5.26 16.26 17.80
N ASP A 18 -4.22 15.68 17.25
CA ASP A 18 -3.02 16.38 16.79
C ASP A 18 -3.35 17.31 15.61
N LEU A 19 -4.14 16.83 14.63
CA LEU A 19 -4.63 17.65 13.53
C LEU A 19 -5.43 18.85 14.03
N ARG A 20 -6.31 18.68 15.03
CA ARG A 20 -7.06 19.80 15.65
C ARG A 20 -6.11 20.82 16.27
N LYS A 21 -5.06 20.38 16.97
CA LYS A 21 -4.02 21.24 17.54
C LYS A 21 -3.27 21.98 16.44
N GLY A 22 -2.89 21.28 15.36
CA GLY A 22 -2.26 21.86 14.18
C GLY A 22 -3.11 22.95 13.54
N ILE A 23 -4.42 22.71 13.36
CA ILE A 23 -5.37 23.73 12.85
C ILE A 23 -5.39 24.97 13.75
N ALA A 24 -5.46 24.79 15.07
CA ALA A 24 -5.47 25.92 16.02
C ALA A 24 -4.16 26.73 15.97
N CYS A 25 -3.00 26.06 15.95
CA CYS A 25 -1.70 26.73 15.85
C CYS A 25 -1.52 27.44 14.50
N SER A 26 -1.94 26.82 13.39
CA SER A 26 -1.91 27.46 12.07
C SER A 26 -2.87 28.64 11.96
N THR A 27 -4.05 28.58 12.58
CA THR A 27 -4.98 29.73 12.67
C THR A 27 -4.33 30.88 13.45
N LEU A 28 -3.71 30.58 14.58
CA LEU A 28 -2.99 31.57 15.36
C LEU A 28 -1.85 32.21 14.57
N MET A 29 -1.11 31.42 13.80
CA MET A 29 -0.05 31.93 12.92
C MET A 29 -0.61 32.84 11.82
N ASN A 30 -1.71 32.43 11.15
CA ASN A 30 -2.37 33.28 10.14
C ASN A 30 -2.84 34.63 10.70
N LEU A 31 -3.35 34.62 11.93
CA LEU A 31 -3.72 35.86 12.61
C LEU A 31 -2.50 36.70 13.04
N ALA A 32 -1.44 36.05 13.50
CA ALA A 32 -0.19 36.72 13.87
C ALA A 32 0.49 37.39 12.67
N LEU A 33 0.35 36.86 11.46
CA LEU A 33 0.82 37.48 10.21
C LEU A 33 0.14 38.82 9.90
N MET A 34 -1.00 39.14 10.53
CA MET A 34 -1.63 40.43 10.42
C MET A 34 -1.03 41.47 11.37
N LEU A 35 -0.23 41.07 12.36
CA LEU A 35 0.38 42.00 13.32
C LEU A 35 1.40 42.96 12.69
N PRO A 36 2.34 42.55 11.82
CA PRO A 36 3.29 43.49 11.21
C PRO A 36 2.63 44.62 10.40
N PRO A 37 1.66 44.36 9.49
CA PRO A 37 0.97 45.42 8.78
C PRO A 37 0.13 46.28 9.69
N THR A 38 -0.49 45.72 10.72
CA THR A 38 -1.24 46.49 11.73
C THR A 38 -0.31 47.39 12.52
N TYR A 39 0.85 46.90 12.93
CA TYR A 39 1.88 47.68 13.59
C TYR A 39 2.41 48.82 12.70
N LEU A 40 2.71 48.53 11.42
CA LEU A 40 3.12 49.55 10.45
C LEU A 40 2.03 50.64 10.30
N PHE A 41 0.77 50.22 10.27
CA PHE A 41 -0.36 51.16 10.20
C PHE A 41 -0.41 52.11 11.40
N PHE A 42 -0.23 51.61 12.63
CA PHE A 42 -0.19 52.43 13.83
C PHE A 42 1.00 53.39 13.83
N PHE A 43 2.18 52.93 13.40
CA PHE A 43 3.36 53.76 13.23
C PHE A 43 3.11 54.92 12.24
N LEU A 44 2.55 54.61 11.07
CA LEU A 44 2.25 55.64 10.07
C LEU A 44 1.19 56.60 10.56
N MET A 45 0.17 56.14 11.28
CA MET A 45 -0.89 56.98 11.84
C MET A 45 -0.33 58.00 12.83
N GLU A 46 0.59 57.59 13.69
CA GLU A 46 1.15 58.51 14.71
C GLU A 46 2.10 59.54 14.10
N TYR A 47 2.87 59.19 13.08
CA TYR A 47 3.82 60.12 12.45
C TYR A 47 3.23 60.99 11.35
N ILE A 48 2.15 60.58 10.69
CA ILE A 48 1.51 61.35 9.61
C ILE A 48 0.37 62.20 10.14
N ASP A 49 -0.42 61.70 11.12
CA ASP A 49 -1.57 62.43 11.72
C ASP A 49 -1.11 63.23 12.96
N ALA A 50 -0.09 64.04 12.80
CA ALA A 50 0.43 64.89 13.87
C ALA A 50 -0.63 65.84 14.41
N LYS A 51 -1.55 65.33 15.26
CA LYS A 51 -2.40 66.15 16.11
C LYS A 51 -1.49 66.82 17.16
N PRO A 52 -1.53 68.13 17.35
CA PRO A 52 -0.58 68.88 18.19
C PRO A 52 -0.70 68.58 19.70
N SER A 53 -1.38 67.53 20.11
CA SER A 53 -1.65 67.27 21.53
C SER A 53 -0.89 66.10 22.15
N THR A 54 -0.17 65.33 21.39
CA THR A 54 0.64 64.20 21.92
C THR A 54 1.97 64.14 21.19
N GLU A 55 3.09 64.14 21.93
CA GLU A 55 4.40 63.91 21.36
C GLU A 55 4.48 62.48 20.84
N PRO A 56 4.95 62.24 19.60
CA PRO A 56 5.07 60.90 19.05
C PRO A 56 6.09 60.09 19.88
N HIS A 57 5.79 58.80 20.06
CA HIS A 57 6.70 57.91 20.73
C HIS A 57 8.07 57.90 20.04
N THR A 58 9.13 57.71 20.83
CA THR A 58 10.50 57.70 20.29
C THR A 58 10.69 56.51 19.31
N LEU A 59 11.51 56.73 18.30
CA LEU A 59 11.81 55.69 17.30
C LEU A 59 12.27 54.35 17.94
N TRP A 60 12.99 54.44 19.07
CA TRP A 60 13.41 53.29 19.85
C TRP A 60 12.25 52.46 20.44
N PHE A 61 11.14 53.11 20.79
CA PHE A 61 9.94 52.39 21.22
C PHE A 61 9.41 51.48 20.11
N TYR A 62 9.34 51.99 18.87
CA TYR A 62 8.89 51.19 17.72
C TYR A 62 9.88 50.05 17.38
N VAL A 63 11.19 50.30 17.48
CA VAL A 63 12.21 49.22 17.29
C VAL A 63 12.02 48.11 18.33
N LEU A 64 11.80 48.47 19.59
CA LEU A 64 11.59 47.51 20.67
C LEU A 64 10.31 46.69 20.45
N VAL A 65 9.19 47.36 20.08
CA VAL A 65 7.92 46.67 19.78
C VAL A 65 8.05 45.74 18.58
N ALA A 66 8.73 46.18 17.51
CA ALA A 66 9.01 45.32 16.35
C ALA A 66 9.80 44.07 16.71
N LEU A 67 10.82 44.22 17.55
CA LEU A 67 11.64 43.09 18.02
C LEU A 67 10.82 42.12 18.89
N LEU A 68 9.97 42.66 19.75
CA LEU A 68 9.06 41.88 20.60
C LEU A 68 8.03 41.09 19.78
N LEU A 69 7.45 41.74 18.75
CA LEU A 69 6.57 41.08 17.78
C LEU A 69 7.30 39.96 16.99
N ALA A 70 8.52 40.22 16.53
CA ALA A 70 9.32 39.22 15.84
C ALA A 70 9.60 37.97 16.71
N VAL A 71 9.95 38.18 17.99
CA VAL A 71 10.15 37.11 18.97
C VAL A 71 8.84 36.35 19.22
N LEU A 72 7.72 37.04 19.39
CA LEU A 72 6.40 36.44 19.57
C LEU A 72 6.04 35.56 18.35
N MET A 73 6.20 36.12 17.15
CA MET A 73 5.92 35.38 15.90
C MET A 73 6.82 34.16 15.73
N PHE A 74 8.08 34.26 16.13
CA PHE A 74 9.01 33.14 16.13
C PHE A 74 8.52 31.97 17.00
N PHE A 75 8.07 32.25 18.24
CA PHE A 75 7.54 31.22 19.11
C PHE A 75 6.21 30.62 18.61
N ILE A 76 5.34 31.43 18.00
CA ILE A 76 4.11 30.96 17.38
C ILE A 76 4.46 30.04 16.19
N ALA A 77 5.42 30.42 15.35
CA ALA A 77 5.88 29.64 14.22
C ALA A 77 6.51 28.31 14.66
N LEU A 78 7.33 28.29 15.72
CA LEU A 78 7.87 27.06 16.29
C LEU A 78 6.77 26.11 16.75
N ARG A 79 5.77 26.63 17.46
CA ARG A 79 4.63 25.82 17.92
C ARG A 79 3.79 25.31 16.77
N GLN A 80 3.57 26.12 15.75
CA GLN A 80 2.87 25.71 14.54
C GLN A 80 3.63 24.61 13.82
N TYR A 81 4.95 24.78 13.62
CA TYR A 81 5.81 23.79 12.98
C TYR A 81 5.78 22.45 13.71
N ASP A 82 5.99 22.45 15.04
CA ASP A 82 5.95 21.23 15.83
C ASP A 82 4.59 20.53 15.76
N SER A 83 3.49 21.29 15.86
CA SER A 83 2.14 20.72 15.85
C SER A 83 1.66 20.24 14.48
N THR A 84 2.25 20.70 13.37
CA THR A 84 1.88 20.28 12.02
C THR A 84 2.81 19.21 11.45
N TYR A 85 4.12 19.35 11.62
CA TYR A 85 5.11 18.44 10.99
C TYR A 85 5.44 17.24 11.88
N THR A 86 5.92 17.47 13.10
CA THR A 86 6.41 16.40 13.98
C THR A 86 5.30 15.37 14.28
N THR A 87 4.09 15.86 14.55
CA THR A 87 2.96 15.01 14.89
C THR A 87 2.45 14.19 13.69
N VAL A 88 2.48 14.77 12.48
CA VAL A 88 2.03 14.08 11.26
C VAL A 88 3.02 12.99 10.84
N TYR A 89 4.33 13.20 10.99
CA TYR A 89 5.32 12.16 10.71
C TYR A 89 5.12 10.93 11.61
N ASN A 90 4.81 11.14 12.89
CA ASN A 90 4.48 10.06 13.82
C ASN A 90 3.21 9.30 13.41
N GLU A 91 2.16 10.01 13.01
CA GLU A 91 0.91 9.40 12.52
C GLU A 91 1.15 8.61 11.24
N SER A 92 1.95 9.15 10.30
CA SER A 92 2.32 8.48 9.06
C SER A 92 3.12 7.19 9.33
N ALA A 93 4.07 7.21 10.26
CA ALA A 93 4.81 6.02 10.66
C ALA A 93 3.89 4.95 11.25
N GLN A 94 2.98 5.34 12.16
CA GLN A 94 1.98 4.42 12.75
C GLN A 94 1.04 3.85 11.68
N ARG A 95 0.66 4.64 10.70
CA ARG A 95 -0.19 4.19 9.59
C ARG A 95 0.52 3.16 8.72
N ARG A 96 1.80 3.40 8.35
CA ARG A 96 2.60 2.42 7.60
C ARG A 96 2.74 1.10 8.37
N ILE A 97 3.00 1.18 9.68
CA ILE A 97 3.03 0.01 10.57
C ILE A 97 1.67 -0.70 10.59
N GLY A 98 0.57 0.06 10.70
CA GLY A 98 -0.79 -0.50 10.70
C GLY A 98 -1.14 -1.22 9.40
N VAL A 99 -0.79 -0.64 8.24
CA VAL A 99 -0.97 -1.29 6.93
C VAL A 99 -0.10 -2.54 6.82
N ALA A 100 1.17 -2.49 7.23
CA ALA A 100 2.06 -3.65 7.23
C ALA A 100 1.54 -4.78 8.13
N GLU A 101 1.03 -4.44 9.32
CA GLU A 101 0.42 -5.40 10.25
C GLU A 101 -0.88 -5.99 9.68
N LYS A 102 -1.68 -5.18 8.98
CA LYS A 102 -2.88 -5.67 8.28
C LYS A 102 -2.49 -6.63 7.16
N LEU A 103 -1.50 -6.27 6.32
CA LEU A 103 -0.99 -7.14 5.26
C LEU A 103 -0.50 -8.47 5.83
N ARG A 104 0.21 -8.47 6.96
CA ARG A 104 0.68 -9.69 7.63
C ARG A 104 -0.45 -10.65 8.00
N ARG A 105 -1.66 -10.14 8.29
CA ARG A 105 -2.84 -10.92 8.68
C ARG A 105 -3.76 -11.31 7.53
N LEU A 106 -3.46 -10.84 6.32
CA LEU A 106 -4.23 -11.24 5.14
C LEU A 106 -3.92 -12.70 4.76
N PRO A 107 -4.85 -13.40 4.10
CA PRO A 107 -4.60 -14.74 3.57
C PRO A 107 -3.36 -14.75 2.67
N LEU A 108 -2.55 -15.81 2.73
CA LEU A 108 -1.34 -15.93 1.89
C LEU A 108 -1.63 -15.85 0.39
N ALA A 109 -2.81 -16.28 -0.01
CA ALA A 109 -3.30 -16.19 -1.37
C ALA A 109 -3.36 -14.77 -1.94
N PHE A 110 -3.68 -13.80 -1.09
CA PHE A 110 -3.75 -12.38 -1.46
C PHE A 110 -2.47 -11.90 -2.18
N PHE A 111 -1.31 -12.37 -1.73
CA PHE A 111 -0.01 -11.99 -2.34
C PHE A 111 0.26 -12.64 -3.69
N GLY A 112 -0.43 -13.72 -4.04
CA GLY A 112 -0.35 -14.37 -5.35
C GLY A 112 -1.33 -13.82 -6.39
N GLU A 113 -2.41 -13.17 -5.95
CA GLU A 113 -3.48 -12.67 -6.83
C GLU A 113 -3.34 -11.17 -7.15
N ARG A 114 -2.70 -10.41 -6.28
CA ARG A 114 -2.50 -8.97 -6.45
C ARG A 114 -1.11 -8.61 -6.94
N ASN A 115 -1.05 -7.58 -7.76
CA ASN A 115 0.22 -7.02 -8.22
C ASN A 115 0.97 -6.39 -7.03
N LEU A 116 2.14 -6.94 -6.70
CA LEU A 116 3.00 -6.45 -5.61
C LEU A 116 3.42 -4.99 -5.78
N SER A 117 3.58 -4.51 -7.01
CA SER A 117 3.90 -3.09 -7.27
C SER A 117 2.75 -2.17 -6.86
N ASP A 118 1.49 -2.59 -7.00
CA ASP A 118 0.33 -1.81 -6.55
C ASP A 118 0.29 -1.69 -5.01
N LEU A 119 0.60 -2.78 -4.30
CA LEU A 119 0.71 -2.78 -2.84
C LEU A 119 1.88 -1.90 -2.35
N THR A 120 3.04 -2.03 -2.99
CA THR A 120 4.23 -1.22 -2.67
C THR A 120 3.94 0.25 -2.90
N SER A 121 3.31 0.61 -4.04
CA SER A 121 2.88 1.99 -4.33
C SER A 121 1.90 2.51 -3.27
N THR A 122 0.95 1.69 -2.81
CA THR A 122 0.00 2.11 -1.76
C THR A 122 0.72 2.37 -0.43
N VAL A 123 1.63 1.50 0.00
CA VAL A 123 2.36 1.66 1.27
C VAL A 123 3.36 2.81 1.22
N MET A 124 4.06 2.99 0.10
CA MET A 124 5.13 3.99 -0.02
C MET A 124 4.62 5.33 -0.55
N GLU A 125 3.97 5.35 -1.71
CA GLU A 125 3.57 6.58 -2.39
C GLU A 125 2.30 7.19 -1.79
N ASP A 126 1.22 6.39 -1.61
CA ASP A 126 -0.03 6.92 -1.08
C ASP A 126 0.13 7.38 0.38
N CYS A 127 0.87 6.64 1.23
CA CYS A 127 1.16 7.09 2.59
C CYS A 127 1.98 8.38 2.63
N THR A 128 3.00 8.53 1.75
CA THR A 128 3.82 9.75 1.68
C THR A 128 3.00 10.95 1.23
N MET A 129 2.13 10.77 0.24
CA MET A 129 1.25 11.85 -0.22
C MET A 129 0.20 12.24 0.81
N LEU A 130 -0.32 11.27 1.58
CA LEU A 130 -1.18 11.55 2.73
C LEU A 130 -0.44 12.34 3.80
N GLU A 131 0.80 11.96 4.11
CA GLU A 131 1.68 12.66 5.04
C GLU A 131 1.87 14.13 4.63
N GLN A 132 2.27 14.40 3.38
CA GLN A 132 2.40 15.76 2.86
C GLN A 132 1.10 16.55 2.92
N THR A 133 -0.02 15.92 2.62
CA THR A 133 -1.32 16.58 2.64
C THR A 133 -1.77 16.90 4.06
N PHE A 134 -1.52 16.01 5.03
CA PHE A 134 -1.89 16.24 6.43
C PHE A 134 -0.93 17.20 7.16
N SER A 135 0.34 17.27 6.75
CA SER A 135 1.30 18.22 7.32
C SER A 135 1.08 19.65 6.82
N HIS A 136 0.72 19.82 5.55
CA HIS A 136 0.63 21.13 4.92
C HIS A 136 -0.82 21.55 4.60
N ALA A 137 -1.51 20.76 3.77
CA ALA A 137 -2.74 21.22 3.11
C ALA A 137 -3.95 21.24 4.05
N VAL A 138 -4.17 20.16 4.81
CA VAL A 138 -5.38 20.04 5.64
C VAL A 138 -5.39 21.02 6.81
N PRO A 139 -4.31 21.16 7.62
CA PRO A 139 -4.29 22.15 8.69
C PRO A 139 -4.46 23.57 8.15
N GLN A 140 -3.75 23.91 7.07
CA GLN A 140 -3.77 25.24 6.49
C GLN A 140 -5.13 25.57 5.85
N LEU A 141 -5.79 24.60 5.20
CA LEU A 141 -7.14 24.79 4.66
C LEU A 141 -8.13 25.27 5.75
N PHE A 142 -8.19 24.54 6.87
CA PHE A 142 -9.10 24.89 7.96
C PHE A 142 -8.66 26.15 8.67
N ALA A 143 -7.35 26.35 8.86
CA ALA A 143 -6.79 27.54 9.48
C ALA A 143 -7.06 28.79 8.64
N SER A 144 -6.83 28.75 7.33
CA SER A 144 -7.09 29.87 6.42
C SER A 144 -8.58 30.19 6.36
N ALA A 145 -9.46 29.19 6.28
CA ALA A 145 -10.90 29.42 6.30
C ALA A 145 -11.36 30.09 7.61
N LEU A 146 -10.85 29.59 8.76
CA LEU A 146 -11.22 30.16 10.07
C LEU A 146 -10.65 31.57 10.28
N SER A 147 -9.40 31.81 9.89
CA SER A 147 -8.78 33.13 9.99
C SER A 147 -9.48 34.16 9.11
N VAL A 148 -9.87 33.79 7.88
CA VAL A 148 -10.65 34.69 6.99
C VAL A 148 -11.98 35.07 7.62
N VAL A 149 -12.69 34.12 8.23
CA VAL A 149 -13.96 34.44 8.93
C VAL A 149 -13.74 35.39 10.10
N ILE A 150 -12.71 35.17 10.94
CA ILE A 150 -12.39 36.02 12.07
C ILE A 150 -12.04 37.43 11.59
N ILE A 151 -11.19 37.56 10.57
CA ILE A 151 -10.79 38.84 9.98
C ILE A 151 -12.01 39.54 9.38
N ALA A 152 -12.87 38.83 8.64
CA ALA A 152 -14.08 39.39 8.06
C ALA A 152 -15.02 39.97 9.13
N VAL A 153 -15.28 39.20 10.21
CA VAL A 153 -16.11 39.69 11.34
C VAL A 153 -15.53 40.96 11.93
N GLY A 154 -14.22 41.02 12.18
CA GLY A 154 -13.55 42.23 12.68
C GLY A 154 -13.69 43.43 11.73
N MET A 155 -13.50 43.22 10.43
CA MET A 155 -13.62 44.29 9.43
C MET A 155 -15.06 44.77 9.26
N PHE A 156 -16.05 43.86 9.22
CA PHE A 156 -17.46 44.25 9.17
C PHE A 156 -17.89 45.03 10.41
N SER A 157 -17.33 44.71 11.58
CA SER A 157 -17.60 45.44 12.82
C SER A 157 -16.99 46.85 12.82
N TYR A 158 -15.88 47.08 12.12
CA TYR A 158 -15.19 48.37 12.06
C TYR A 158 -15.81 49.30 11.01
N ASN A 159 -15.99 48.88 9.76
CA ASN A 159 -16.70 49.61 8.72
C ASN A 159 -17.34 48.64 7.70
N TRP A 160 -18.66 48.53 7.75
CA TRP A 160 -19.38 47.56 6.94
C TRP A 160 -19.39 47.89 5.44
N HIS A 161 -19.35 49.17 5.03
CA HIS A 161 -19.34 49.58 3.62
C HIS A 161 -18.04 49.14 2.93
N LEU A 162 -16.89 49.44 3.54
CA LEU A 162 -15.58 49.01 3.03
C LEU A 162 -15.39 47.50 3.11
N ALA A 163 -15.90 46.86 4.18
CA ALA A 163 -15.88 45.42 4.29
C ALA A 163 -16.70 44.73 3.18
N LEU A 164 -17.88 45.28 2.87
CA LEU A 164 -18.69 44.76 1.76
C LEU A 164 -17.95 44.92 0.42
N ALA A 165 -17.33 46.10 0.17
CA ALA A 165 -16.52 46.34 -1.01
C ALA A 165 -15.31 45.41 -1.12
N LEU A 166 -14.78 44.90 0.01
CA LEU A 166 -13.69 43.95 0.05
C LEU A 166 -14.15 42.51 -0.17
N PHE A 167 -15.23 42.08 0.48
CA PHE A 167 -15.60 40.66 0.55
C PHE A 167 -16.63 40.17 -0.48
N TRP A 168 -17.31 41.08 -1.24
CA TRP A 168 -18.32 40.66 -2.24
C TRP A 168 -17.79 39.74 -3.32
N VAL A 169 -16.48 39.79 -3.62
CA VAL A 169 -15.79 38.93 -4.60
C VAL A 169 -15.61 37.49 -4.13
N VAL A 170 -15.61 37.26 -2.80
CA VAL A 170 -15.37 35.94 -2.20
C VAL A 170 -16.46 34.93 -2.57
N PRO A 171 -17.77 35.24 -2.44
CA PRO A 171 -18.82 34.33 -2.91
C PRO A 171 -18.70 33.97 -4.39
N LEU A 172 -18.28 34.90 -5.26
CA LEU A 172 -18.09 34.66 -6.69
C LEU A 172 -16.94 33.68 -6.94
N ALA A 173 -15.80 33.87 -6.28
CA ALA A 173 -14.66 32.98 -6.38
C ALA A 173 -15.00 31.57 -5.87
N VAL A 174 -15.66 31.47 -4.72
CA VAL A 174 -16.11 30.17 -4.16
C VAL A 174 -17.12 29.49 -5.08
N THR A 175 -18.08 30.23 -5.64
CA THR A 175 -19.07 29.67 -6.59
C THR A 175 -18.39 29.13 -7.85
N THR A 176 -17.41 29.85 -8.40
CA THR A 176 -16.61 29.39 -9.55
C THR A 176 -15.93 28.03 -9.27
N LEU A 177 -15.35 27.86 -8.09
CA LEU A 177 -14.71 26.62 -7.68
C LEU A 177 -15.71 25.49 -7.43
N LEU A 178 -16.84 25.77 -6.79
CA LEU A 178 -17.89 24.77 -6.57
C LEU A 178 -18.45 24.23 -7.90
N LEU A 179 -18.66 25.10 -8.88
CA LEU A 179 -19.10 24.73 -10.21
C LEU A 179 -18.05 23.88 -10.96
N SER A 180 -16.76 24.21 -10.79
CA SER A 180 -15.67 23.46 -11.42
C SER A 180 -15.39 22.10 -10.79
N ARG A 181 -15.84 21.86 -9.55
CA ARG A 181 -15.49 20.64 -8.76
C ARG A 181 -15.71 19.33 -9.51
N ARG A 182 -16.84 19.20 -10.21
CA ARG A 182 -17.15 17.98 -10.99
C ARG A 182 -16.20 17.78 -12.17
N GLN A 183 -15.81 18.86 -12.85
CA GLN A 183 -14.90 18.80 -13.99
C GLN A 183 -13.48 18.52 -13.52
N LEU A 184 -13.01 19.17 -12.45
CA LEU A 184 -11.73 18.89 -11.81
C LEU A 184 -11.62 17.43 -11.38
N HIS A 185 -12.62 16.92 -10.67
CA HIS A 185 -12.63 15.51 -10.23
C HIS A 185 -12.55 14.53 -11.40
N LYS A 186 -13.31 14.75 -12.49
CA LYS A 186 -13.25 13.91 -13.69
C LYS A 186 -11.87 13.97 -14.36
N ALA A 187 -11.29 15.16 -14.50
CA ALA A 187 -9.95 15.34 -15.07
C ALA A 187 -8.89 14.59 -14.27
N PHE A 188 -8.96 14.65 -12.95
CA PHE A 188 -8.01 13.98 -12.05
C PHE A 188 -8.14 12.45 -12.08
N VAL A 189 -9.35 11.91 -12.04
CA VAL A 189 -9.57 10.46 -12.16
C VAL A 189 -9.05 9.94 -13.50
N GLN A 190 -9.33 10.66 -14.59
CA GLN A 190 -8.86 10.30 -15.91
C GLN A 190 -7.32 10.38 -16.03
N HIS A 191 -6.71 11.44 -15.52
CA HIS A 191 -5.25 11.57 -15.44
C HIS A 191 -4.60 10.39 -14.71
N TYR A 192 -5.13 10.02 -13.54
CA TYR A 192 -4.61 8.89 -12.77
C TYR A 192 -4.72 7.57 -13.53
N LYS A 193 -5.87 7.31 -14.18
CA LYS A 193 -6.08 6.11 -14.97
C LYS A 193 -5.09 5.98 -16.13
N VAL A 194 -4.86 7.08 -16.85
CA VAL A 194 -3.95 7.08 -18.02
C VAL A 194 -2.48 6.98 -17.56
N LYS A 195 -2.10 7.68 -16.48
CA LYS A 195 -0.77 7.55 -15.86
C LYS A 195 -0.46 6.09 -15.51
N ARG A 196 -1.40 5.42 -14.84
CA ARG A 196 -1.27 4.00 -14.46
C ARG A 196 -1.05 3.11 -15.70
N GLY A 197 -1.82 3.30 -16.77
CA GLY A 197 -1.65 2.51 -18.00
C GLY A 197 -0.28 2.70 -18.68
N VAL A 198 0.33 3.89 -18.57
CA VAL A 198 1.71 4.13 -19.05
C VAL A 198 2.72 3.39 -18.16
N THR A 199 2.56 3.46 -16.82
CA THR A 199 3.44 2.75 -15.87
C THR A 199 3.38 1.23 -16.07
N GLU A 200 2.18 0.67 -16.21
CA GLU A 200 1.97 -0.76 -16.51
C GLU A 200 2.68 -1.17 -17.82
N GLN A 201 2.60 -0.35 -18.87
CA GLN A 201 3.28 -0.65 -20.12
C GLN A 201 4.81 -0.56 -20.03
N ILE A 202 5.35 0.38 -19.23
CA ILE A 202 6.79 0.44 -18.96
C ILE A 202 7.23 -0.83 -18.25
N GLN A 203 6.50 -1.26 -17.22
CA GLN A 203 6.81 -2.47 -16.47
C GLN A 203 6.76 -3.71 -17.38
N GLU A 204 5.69 -3.89 -18.16
CA GLU A 204 5.55 -4.97 -19.14
C GLU A 204 6.71 -4.98 -20.15
N GLY A 205 7.10 -3.79 -20.65
CA GLY A 205 8.22 -3.68 -21.57
C GLY A 205 9.56 -4.04 -20.97
N LEU A 206 9.79 -3.75 -19.68
CA LEU A 206 11.00 -4.15 -18.98
C LEU A 206 11.02 -5.65 -18.69
N GLU A 207 9.91 -6.22 -18.25
CA GLU A 207 9.76 -7.65 -17.99
C GLU A 207 9.91 -8.49 -19.26
N CYS A 208 9.33 -8.02 -20.38
CA CYS A 208 9.37 -8.71 -21.69
C CYS A 208 10.49 -8.21 -22.61
N MET A 209 11.52 -7.53 -22.10
CA MET A 209 12.56 -6.93 -22.96
C MET A 209 13.35 -7.98 -23.76
N GLN A 210 13.58 -9.15 -23.19
CA GLN A 210 14.27 -10.24 -23.87
C GLN A 210 13.44 -10.76 -25.05
N GLU A 211 12.15 -10.95 -24.87
CA GLU A 211 11.21 -11.38 -25.91
C GLU A 211 11.08 -10.32 -27.00
N ILE A 212 10.90 -9.06 -26.61
CA ILE A 212 10.80 -7.94 -27.56
C ILE A 212 12.02 -7.91 -28.48
N ARG A 213 13.22 -8.05 -27.92
CA ARG A 213 14.47 -8.07 -28.69
C ARG A 213 14.65 -9.35 -29.50
N SER A 214 14.34 -10.51 -28.91
CA SER A 214 14.49 -11.80 -29.60
C SER A 214 13.65 -11.93 -30.87
N TYR A 215 12.47 -11.27 -30.86
CA TYR A 215 11.58 -11.26 -32.03
C TYR A 215 11.63 -9.97 -32.83
N SER A 216 12.66 -9.10 -32.62
CA SER A 216 12.83 -7.81 -33.32
C SER A 216 11.58 -6.92 -33.23
N GLY A 217 10.91 -6.96 -32.06
CA GLY A 217 9.65 -6.28 -31.79
C GLY A 217 9.79 -4.82 -31.32
N GLU A 218 11.01 -4.28 -31.20
CA GLU A 218 11.28 -2.96 -30.58
C GLU A 218 10.49 -1.83 -31.26
N GLN A 219 10.46 -1.83 -32.61
CA GLN A 219 9.75 -0.77 -33.32
C GLN A 219 8.24 -0.81 -33.07
N ALA A 220 7.66 -2.02 -33.00
CA ALA A 220 6.23 -2.18 -32.73
C ALA A 220 5.90 -1.75 -31.30
N TYR A 221 6.72 -2.17 -30.33
CA TYR A 221 6.59 -1.77 -28.94
C TYR A 221 6.72 -0.25 -28.77
N CYS A 222 7.77 0.37 -29.31
CA CYS A 222 7.99 1.83 -29.24
C CYS A 222 6.82 2.61 -29.86
N ARG A 223 6.28 2.19 -31.01
CA ARG A 223 5.09 2.84 -31.61
C ARG A 223 3.86 2.74 -30.70
N SER A 224 3.64 1.59 -30.08
CA SER A 224 2.54 1.40 -29.12
C SER A 224 2.73 2.29 -27.89
N PHE A 225 3.94 2.32 -27.34
CA PHE A 225 4.31 3.14 -26.20
C PHE A 225 4.17 4.63 -26.50
N ASP A 226 4.69 5.12 -27.62
CA ASP A 226 4.55 6.51 -28.07
C ASP A 226 3.07 6.92 -28.19
N LYS A 227 2.23 6.04 -28.70
CA LYS A 227 0.79 6.31 -28.81
C LYS A 227 0.15 6.49 -27.43
N ARG A 228 0.49 5.64 -26.46
CA ARG A 228 0.00 5.77 -25.07
C ARG A 228 0.58 7.00 -24.39
N LEU A 229 1.87 7.28 -24.56
CA LEU A 229 2.54 8.44 -23.98
C LEU A 229 1.94 9.75 -24.50
N LYS A 230 1.68 9.86 -25.83
CA LYS A 230 0.96 11.01 -26.40
C LYS A 230 -0.48 11.12 -25.90
N GLY A 231 -1.13 10.00 -25.62
CA GLY A 231 -2.44 9.98 -24.95
C GLY A 231 -2.36 10.55 -23.53
N TYR A 232 -1.36 10.14 -22.77
CA TYR A 232 -1.10 10.63 -21.41
C TYR A 232 -0.77 12.14 -21.42
N GLU A 233 0.14 12.59 -22.28
CA GLU A 233 0.50 14.00 -22.45
C GLU A 233 -0.75 14.86 -22.74
N ARG A 234 -1.60 14.42 -23.65
CA ARG A 234 -2.84 15.15 -24.01
C ARG A 234 -3.81 15.26 -22.82
N GLU A 235 -3.98 14.17 -22.07
CA GLU A 235 -4.84 14.20 -20.87
C GLU A 235 -4.21 15.00 -19.72
N LEU A 236 -2.87 14.99 -19.59
CA LEU A 236 -2.15 15.84 -18.66
C LEU A 236 -2.37 17.32 -18.96
N VAL A 237 -2.10 17.74 -20.19
CA VAL A 237 -2.30 19.13 -20.64
C VAL A 237 -3.76 19.56 -20.47
N ARG A 238 -4.72 18.69 -20.82
CA ARG A 238 -6.13 18.97 -20.62
C ARG A 238 -6.51 19.14 -19.15
N GLY A 239 -5.99 18.26 -18.28
CA GLY A 239 -6.21 18.34 -16.84
C GLY A 239 -5.65 19.63 -16.24
N GLU A 240 -4.42 19.98 -16.60
CA GLU A 240 -3.75 21.22 -16.17
C GLU A 240 -4.49 22.47 -16.68
N LEU A 241 -4.96 22.48 -17.92
CA LEU A 241 -5.75 23.59 -18.45
C LEU A 241 -7.08 23.76 -17.70
N VAL A 242 -7.80 22.66 -17.44
CA VAL A 242 -9.05 22.72 -16.69
C VAL A 242 -8.80 23.24 -15.27
N ALA A 243 -7.80 22.72 -14.57
CA ALA A 243 -7.44 23.16 -13.22
C ALA A 243 -6.98 24.62 -13.22
N GLY A 244 -6.05 24.98 -14.11
CA GLY A 244 -5.47 26.32 -14.23
C GLY A 244 -6.49 27.37 -14.57
N VAL A 245 -7.40 27.12 -15.51
CA VAL A 245 -8.43 28.10 -15.89
C VAL A 245 -9.34 28.44 -14.69
N PHE A 246 -9.87 27.44 -14.00
CA PHE A 246 -10.79 27.69 -12.87
C PHE A 246 -10.10 28.31 -11.66
N LEU A 247 -8.89 27.83 -11.31
CA LEU A 247 -8.13 28.38 -10.18
C LEU A 247 -7.67 29.82 -10.45
N ASN A 248 -7.15 30.10 -11.65
CA ASN A 248 -6.73 31.45 -12.02
C ASN A 248 -7.92 32.39 -12.16
N LEU A 249 -9.06 31.93 -12.69
CA LEU A 249 -10.29 32.73 -12.77
C LEU A 249 -10.78 33.13 -11.36
N ALA A 250 -10.81 32.18 -10.41
CA ALA A 250 -11.15 32.49 -9.02
C ALA A 250 -10.16 33.50 -8.41
N GLY A 251 -8.85 33.31 -8.64
CA GLY A 251 -7.81 34.24 -8.22
C GLY A 251 -7.95 35.66 -8.83
N MET A 252 -8.30 35.73 -10.11
CA MET A 252 -8.56 37.02 -10.79
C MET A 252 -9.81 37.70 -10.23
N LEU A 253 -10.89 36.98 -9.98
CA LEU A 253 -12.10 37.51 -9.37
C LEU A 253 -11.80 38.10 -7.98
N LEU A 254 -11.01 37.43 -7.15
CA LEU A 254 -10.59 37.93 -5.85
C LEU A 254 -9.82 39.25 -5.96
N LYS A 255 -8.94 39.39 -6.96
CA LYS A 255 -8.18 40.64 -7.17
C LYS A 255 -9.05 41.83 -7.52
N LEU A 256 -10.30 41.65 -8.00
CA LEU A 256 -11.25 42.75 -8.26
C LEU A 256 -11.71 43.43 -6.95
N GLY A 257 -11.57 42.82 -5.80
CA GLY A 257 -11.92 43.44 -4.54
C GLY A 257 -11.06 44.64 -4.18
N MET A 258 -9.77 44.65 -4.56
CA MET A 258 -8.92 45.83 -4.31
C MET A 258 -9.39 47.09 -5.10
N PRO A 259 -9.62 47.04 -6.41
CA PRO A 259 -10.23 48.14 -7.17
C PRO A 259 -11.56 48.64 -6.59
N THR A 260 -12.43 47.71 -6.11
CA THR A 260 -13.71 48.12 -5.52
C THR A 260 -13.52 48.84 -4.19
N VAL A 261 -12.56 48.42 -3.35
CA VAL A 261 -12.19 49.16 -2.11
C VAL A 261 -11.62 50.52 -2.45
N ILE A 262 -10.80 50.66 -3.52
CA ILE A 262 -10.28 51.97 -3.96
C ILE A 262 -11.43 52.91 -4.35
N LEU A 263 -12.35 52.44 -5.20
CA LEU A 263 -13.46 53.28 -5.69
C LEU A 263 -14.44 53.67 -4.59
N VAL A 264 -14.93 52.68 -3.82
CA VAL A 264 -15.89 52.91 -2.73
C VAL A 264 -15.25 53.71 -1.60
N GLY A 265 -13.98 53.41 -1.27
CA GLY A 265 -13.26 54.12 -0.22
C GLY A 265 -12.99 55.61 -0.58
N ALA A 266 -12.60 55.89 -1.84
CA ALA A 266 -12.43 57.24 -2.33
C ALA A 266 -13.76 58.01 -2.30
N TRP A 267 -14.87 57.41 -2.67
CA TRP A 267 -16.19 58.01 -2.64
C TRP A 267 -16.63 58.30 -1.18
N LEU A 268 -16.49 57.37 -0.25
CA LEU A 268 -16.79 57.58 1.18
C LEU A 268 -15.88 58.62 1.83
N LEU A 269 -14.61 58.70 1.40
CA LEU A 269 -13.67 59.70 1.87
C LEU A 269 -14.10 61.11 1.42
N GLN A 270 -14.58 61.29 0.19
CA GLN A 270 -15.12 62.57 -0.31
C GLN A 270 -16.37 63.01 0.46
N GLN A 271 -17.20 62.07 0.92
CA GLN A 271 -18.38 62.34 1.73
C GLN A 271 -18.04 62.62 3.20
N GLY A 272 -16.81 62.43 3.62
CA GLY A 272 -16.40 62.61 5.02
C GLY A 272 -16.87 61.50 5.97
N GLU A 273 -17.41 60.38 5.43
CA GLU A 273 -17.91 59.24 6.22
C GLU A 273 -16.79 58.36 6.75
N VAL A 274 -15.61 58.42 6.10
CA VAL A 274 -14.46 57.57 6.44
C VAL A 274 -13.19 58.42 6.52
N SER A 275 -12.35 58.15 7.53
CA SER A 275 -11.05 58.80 7.65
C SER A 275 -10.03 58.26 6.63
N VAL A 276 -9.03 59.06 6.28
CA VAL A 276 -7.91 58.64 5.41
C VAL A 276 -7.24 57.40 5.96
N PHE A 277 -7.09 57.28 7.27
CA PHE A 277 -6.47 56.15 7.93
C PHE A 277 -7.31 54.89 7.84
N THR A 278 -8.63 54.97 8.01
CA THR A 278 -9.54 53.84 7.80
C THR A 278 -9.46 53.34 6.35
N TYR A 279 -9.43 54.24 5.38
CA TYR A 279 -9.28 53.90 3.98
C TYR A 279 -7.95 53.21 3.69
N LEU A 280 -6.83 53.71 4.21
CA LEU A 280 -5.52 53.10 4.07
C LEU A 280 -5.45 51.70 4.74
N ALA A 281 -6.10 51.53 5.92
CA ALA A 281 -6.19 50.26 6.59
C ALA A 281 -6.88 49.19 5.72
N TYR A 282 -8.00 49.53 5.06
CA TYR A 282 -8.71 48.64 4.16
C TYR A 282 -7.94 48.37 2.86
N LEU A 283 -7.15 49.32 2.35
CA LEU A 283 -6.25 49.09 1.22
C LEU A 283 -5.14 48.08 1.57
N LEU A 284 -4.50 48.25 2.72
CA LEU A 284 -3.50 47.31 3.21
C LEU A 284 -4.10 45.92 3.45
N ALA A 285 -5.28 45.88 4.07
CA ALA A 285 -6.00 44.64 4.29
C ALA A 285 -6.36 43.93 2.95
N SER A 286 -6.77 44.69 1.93
CA SER A 286 -7.12 44.16 0.61
C SER A 286 -5.93 43.47 -0.10
N ALA A 287 -4.72 43.95 0.16
CA ALA A 287 -3.51 43.33 -0.38
C ALA A 287 -3.19 41.96 0.26
N MET A 288 -3.65 41.73 1.50
CA MET A 288 -3.25 40.55 2.29
C MET A 288 -4.36 39.50 2.45
N VAL A 289 -5.62 39.92 2.58
CA VAL A 289 -6.75 39.05 2.93
C VAL A 289 -7.04 37.98 1.83
N TYR A 290 -6.72 38.27 0.58
CA TYR A 290 -7.01 37.35 -0.50
C TYR A 290 -6.04 36.15 -0.55
N ASN A 291 -4.82 36.26 -0.03
CA ASN A 291 -3.85 35.15 -0.04
C ASN A 291 -4.36 33.92 0.71
N PRO A 292 -4.85 33.98 1.95
CA PRO A 292 -5.45 32.84 2.63
C PRO A 292 -6.66 32.25 1.88
N ILE A 293 -7.44 33.09 1.18
CA ILE A 293 -8.59 32.63 0.40
C ILE A 293 -8.14 31.86 -0.83
N ILE A 294 -7.11 32.33 -1.54
CA ILE A 294 -6.51 31.61 -2.67
C ILE A 294 -5.93 30.28 -2.20
N GLU A 295 -5.29 30.21 -1.05
CA GLU A 295 -4.82 28.98 -0.45
C GLU A 295 -5.95 27.99 -0.18
N VAL A 296 -7.07 28.44 0.40
CA VAL A 296 -8.26 27.59 0.58
C VAL A 296 -8.71 27.01 -0.76
N CYS A 297 -8.74 27.83 -1.82
CA CYS A 297 -9.10 27.39 -3.16
C CYS A 297 -8.17 26.29 -3.70
N ASN A 298 -6.87 26.46 -3.55
CA ASN A 298 -5.85 25.50 -3.98
C ASN A 298 -5.96 24.18 -3.19
N TYR A 299 -6.12 24.25 -1.88
CA TYR A 299 -6.23 23.08 -1.03
C TYR A 299 -7.54 22.30 -1.21
N LEU A 300 -8.65 22.99 -1.54
CA LEU A 300 -9.90 22.31 -1.90
C LEU A 300 -9.76 21.42 -3.14
N ALA A 301 -9.00 21.88 -4.15
CA ALA A 301 -8.66 21.06 -5.31
C ALA A 301 -7.84 19.82 -4.90
N LEU A 302 -6.84 19.99 -4.02
CA LEU A 302 -5.99 18.91 -3.52
C LEU A 302 -6.75 17.85 -2.72
N LEU A 303 -7.79 18.24 -1.96
CA LEU A 303 -8.64 17.27 -1.23
C LEU A 303 -9.33 16.24 -2.13
N SER A 304 -9.60 16.58 -3.39
CA SER A 304 -10.21 15.63 -4.34
C SER A 304 -9.28 14.47 -4.69
N PHE A 305 -7.97 14.65 -4.66
CA PHE A 305 -6.97 13.59 -4.81
C PHE A 305 -6.87 12.69 -3.58
N LEU A 306 -7.09 13.26 -2.42
CA LEU A 306 -7.01 12.56 -1.14
C LEU A 306 -8.06 11.47 -1.04
N ASP A 307 -9.27 11.72 -1.53
CA ASP A 307 -10.38 10.78 -1.44
C ASP A 307 -10.06 9.45 -2.13
N VAL A 308 -9.41 9.48 -3.30
CA VAL A 308 -9.01 8.27 -4.03
C VAL A 308 -8.01 7.43 -3.20
N ARG A 309 -7.00 8.08 -2.62
CA ARG A 309 -5.97 7.40 -1.81
C ARG A 309 -6.49 6.87 -0.49
N ILE A 310 -7.31 7.66 0.20
CA ILE A 310 -7.99 7.23 1.43
C ILE A 310 -8.87 6.00 1.16
N ASN A 311 -9.60 6.00 0.04
CA ASN A 311 -10.45 4.87 -0.31
C ASN A 311 -9.65 3.60 -0.60
N ARG A 312 -8.50 3.71 -1.29
CA ARG A 312 -7.60 2.56 -1.52
C ARG A 312 -7.03 2.00 -0.20
N MET A 313 -6.61 2.88 0.71
CA MET A 313 -6.15 2.43 2.03
C MET A 313 -7.27 1.76 2.82
N LYS A 314 -8.48 2.34 2.83
CA LYS A 314 -9.65 1.73 3.46
C LYS A 314 -10.02 0.39 2.82
N GLU A 315 -9.82 0.22 1.53
CA GLU A 315 -10.01 -1.06 0.85
C GLU A 315 -9.10 -2.14 1.47
N ILE A 316 -7.80 -1.84 1.66
CA ILE A 316 -6.87 -2.77 2.32
C ILE A 316 -7.23 -2.97 3.80
N GLU A 317 -7.54 -1.91 4.54
CA GLU A 317 -7.91 -1.98 5.95
C GLU A 317 -9.18 -2.82 6.18
N ASN A 318 -10.15 -2.73 5.28
CA ASN A 318 -11.44 -3.46 5.37
C ASN A 318 -11.40 -4.87 4.80
N MET A 319 -10.28 -5.31 4.21
CA MET A 319 -10.15 -6.68 3.72
C MET A 319 -10.33 -7.68 4.86
N PRO A 320 -11.04 -8.79 4.62
CA PRO A 320 -11.22 -9.82 5.62
C PRO A 320 -9.87 -10.44 6.00
N THR A 321 -9.62 -10.54 7.30
CA THR A 321 -8.46 -11.25 7.85
C THR A 321 -8.88 -12.62 8.31
N GLN A 322 -7.96 -13.57 8.23
CA GLN A 322 -8.17 -14.89 8.81
C GLN A 322 -8.00 -14.80 10.33
N GLU A 323 -9.04 -15.14 11.06
CA GLU A 323 -9.03 -15.20 12.52
C GLU A 323 -8.95 -16.64 12.99
N GLY A 324 -8.44 -16.86 14.21
CA GLY A 324 -8.36 -18.17 14.83
C GLY A 324 -7.69 -18.14 16.18
N SER A 325 -7.77 -19.25 16.90
CA SER A 325 -7.13 -19.42 18.22
C SER A 325 -5.66 -19.80 18.06
N ALA A 326 -4.78 -19.12 18.76
CA ALA A 326 -3.37 -19.47 18.87
C ALA A 326 -3.12 -20.60 19.90
N ALA A 327 -4.09 -20.90 20.77
CA ALA A 327 -3.99 -21.89 21.84
C ALA A 327 -4.60 -23.24 21.43
N VAL A 328 -4.15 -23.79 20.30
CA VAL A 328 -4.61 -25.11 19.81
C VAL A 328 -3.50 -26.13 20.00
N ARG A 329 -3.83 -27.26 20.61
CA ARG A 329 -2.95 -28.43 20.73
C ARG A 329 -3.42 -29.49 19.76
N LEU A 330 -2.56 -29.86 18.82
CA LEU A 330 -2.82 -30.95 17.87
C LEU A 330 -2.43 -32.29 18.55
N GLU A 331 -3.35 -33.25 18.55
CA GLU A 331 -3.10 -34.58 19.10
C GLU A 331 -2.34 -35.47 18.12
N ASN A 332 -2.59 -35.28 16.85
CA ASN A 332 -1.89 -35.94 15.74
C ASN A 332 -1.78 -34.96 14.54
N TYR A 333 -1.24 -35.44 13.42
CA TYR A 333 -1.01 -34.64 12.22
C TYR A 333 -1.71 -35.23 10.99
N ASP A 334 -2.84 -35.93 11.20
CA ASP A 334 -3.71 -36.31 10.08
C ASP A 334 -4.35 -35.08 9.47
N ILE A 335 -4.45 -35.05 8.13
CA ILE A 335 -5.14 -33.99 7.41
C ILE A 335 -6.36 -34.62 6.75
N GLU A 336 -7.56 -34.17 7.16
CA GLU A 336 -8.82 -34.71 6.67
C GLU A 336 -9.62 -33.64 5.94
N PHE A 337 -9.97 -33.90 4.69
CA PHE A 337 -10.91 -33.11 3.90
C PHE A 337 -12.28 -33.76 3.99
N ARG A 338 -13.30 -33.01 4.40
CA ARG A 338 -14.71 -33.44 4.52
C ARG A 338 -15.61 -32.58 3.65
N ASN A 339 -16.02 -33.10 2.51
CA ASN A 339 -16.97 -32.47 1.58
C ASN A 339 -16.56 -31.04 1.20
N VAL A 340 -15.28 -30.83 0.92
CA VAL A 340 -14.70 -29.51 0.68
C VAL A 340 -15.05 -29.01 -0.72
N SER A 341 -15.74 -27.85 -0.78
CA SER A 341 -15.97 -27.10 -2.01
C SER A 341 -15.27 -25.74 -1.95
N PHE A 342 -14.66 -25.32 -3.07
CA PHE A 342 -13.88 -24.09 -3.13
C PHE A 342 -13.97 -23.40 -4.48
N ALA A 343 -14.02 -22.07 -4.46
CA ALA A 343 -13.91 -21.18 -5.61
C ALA A 343 -12.95 -20.02 -5.28
N TYR A 344 -12.13 -19.59 -6.23
CA TYR A 344 -11.30 -18.40 -6.08
C TYR A 344 -12.13 -17.12 -6.16
N GLU A 345 -13.10 -17.10 -7.05
CA GLU A 345 -14.10 -16.04 -7.23
C GLU A 345 -15.50 -16.67 -7.20
N THR A 346 -16.51 -15.86 -6.96
CA THR A 346 -17.90 -16.32 -6.76
C THR A 346 -18.51 -17.10 -7.94
N GLU A 347 -17.92 -17.03 -9.14
CA GLU A 347 -18.55 -17.58 -10.36
C GLU A 347 -18.01 -18.94 -10.82
N LYS A 348 -16.80 -19.38 -10.39
CA LYS A 348 -16.22 -20.64 -10.87
C LYS A 348 -15.69 -21.49 -9.74
N GLN A 349 -16.43 -22.50 -9.35
CA GLN A 349 -15.97 -23.55 -8.44
C GLN A 349 -14.80 -24.34 -9.05
N VAL A 350 -13.76 -24.55 -8.24
CA VAL A 350 -12.54 -25.30 -8.60
C VAL A 350 -12.51 -26.67 -7.93
N LEU A 351 -13.10 -26.77 -6.72
CA LEU A 351 -13.24 -28.04 -6.00
C LEU A 351 -14.72 -28.25 -5.66
N HIS A 352 -15.18 -29.51 -5.84
CA HIS A 352 -16.54 -29.94 -5.63
C HIS A 352 -16.56 -31.16 -4.72
N ASN A 353 -17.00 -30.97 -3.46
CA ASN A 353 -17.23 -32.05 -2.51
C ASN A 353 -16.03 -33.03 -2.35
N VAL A 354 -14.82 -32.45 -2.24
CA VAL A 354 -13.57 -33.22 -2.11
C VAL A 354 -13.47 -33.80 -0.70
N SER A 355 -13.28 -35.14 -0.61
CA SER A 355 -13.13 -35.85 0.66
C SER A 355 -12.03 -36.89 0.56
N PHE A 356 -11.01 -36.78 1.42
CA PHE A 356 -9.91 -37.76 1.58
C PHE A 356 -9.18 -37.50 2.90
N THR A 357 -8.33 -38.46 3.30
CA THR A 357 -7.49 -38.31 4.51
C THR A 357 -6.04 -38.61 4.17
N ALA A 358 -5.14 -37.65 4.47
CA ALA A 358 -3.69 -37.88 4.51
C ALA A 358 -3.28 -38.24 5.94
N ARG A 359 -2.92 -39.50 6.16
CA ARG A 359 -2.61 -40.02 7.50
C ARG A 359 -1.24 -39.60 7.97
N GLN A 360 -1.08 -39.45 9.29
CA GLN A 360 0.21 -39.15 9.89
C GLN A 360 1.26 -40.20 9.56
N GLY A 361 2.46 -39.75 9.20
CA GLY A 361 3.58 -40.60 8.88
C GLY A 361 3.52 -41.26 7.50
N THR A 362 2.54 -40.90 6.66
CA THR A 362 2.38 -41.45 5.28
C THR A 362 2.55 -40.37 4.22
N VAL A 363 2.88 -40.78 3.03
CA VAL A 363 2.99 -39.95 1.82
C VAL A 363 1.71 -40.07 1.01
N THR A 364 0.92 -39.04 0.94
CA THR A 364 -0.27 -38.95 0.09
C THR A 364 0.03 -38.13 -1.17
N ALA A 365 -0.10 -38.78 -2.34
CA ALA A 365 0.14 -38.15 -3.63
C ALA A 365 -1.16 -37.65 -4.27
N LEU A 366 -1.23 -36.36 -4.60
CA LEU A 366 -2.28 -35.78 -5.42
C LEU A 366 -1.90 -35.88 -6.89
N VAL A 367 -2.67 -36.62 -7.68
CA VAL A 367 -2.45 -36.82 -9.12
C VAL A 367 -3.69 -36.41 -9.91
N GLY A 368 -3.56 -36.23 -11.22
CA GLY A 368 -4.66 -35.89 -12.10
C GLY A 368 -4.25 -34.92 -13.21
N PRO A 369 -5.16 -34.60 -14.14
CA PRO A 369 -4.88 -33.68 -15.24
C PRO A 369 -4.57 -32.26 -14.75
N SER A 370 -3.95 -31.43 -15.63
CA SER A 370 -3.78 -30.01 -15.35
C SER A 370 -5.15 -29.33 -15.16
N GLY A 371 -5.26 -28.46 -14.16
CA GLY A 371 -6.54 -27.84 -13.79
C GLY A 371 -7.47 -28.72 -12.93
N GLY A 372 -7.05 -29.93 -12.55
CA GLY A 372 -7.85 -30.85 -11.72
C GLY A 372 -8.00 -30.43 -10.24
N GLY A 373 -7.39 -29.33 -9.78
CA GLY A 373 -7.53 -28.84 -8.41
C GLY A 373 -6.41 -29.26 -7.45
N LYS A 374 -5.35 -29.96 -7.91
CA LYS A 374 -4.26 -30.48 -7.06
C LYS A 374 -3.55 -29.40 -6.22
N SER A 375 -3.04 -28.36 -6.88
CA SER A 375 -2.32 -27.26 -6.19
C SER A 375 -3.26 -26.46 -5.27
N THR A 376 -4.52 -26.31 -5.68
CA THR A 376 -5.56 -25.70 -4.84
C THR A 376 -5.77 -26.51 -3.56
N THR A 377 -5.94 -27.83 -3.67
CA THR A 377 -6.13 -28.75 -2.54
C THR A 377 -4.94 -28.68 -1.57
N ALA A 378 -3.70 -28.74 -2.07
CA ALA A 378 -2.52 -28.66 -1.23
C ALA A 378 -2.41 -27.30 -0.50
N LYS A 379 -2.71 -26.20 -1.19
CA LYS A 379 -2.70 -24.85 -0.58
C LYS A 379 -3.82 -24.65 0.45
N LEU A 380 -5.00 -25.25 0.21
CA LEU A 380 -6.10 -25.23 1.18
C LEU A 380 -5.77 -26.02 2.46
N ALA A 381 -5.00 -27.12 2.37
CA ALA A 381 -4.51 -27.85 3.53
C ALA A 381 -3.69 -26.97 4.48
N ALA A 382 -2.97 -25.97 3.94
CA ALA A 382 -2.22 -24.97 4.72
C ALA A 382 -2.99 -23.67 5.00
N ARG A 383 -4.29 -23.66 4.73
CA ARG A 383 -5.17 -22.49 4.95
C ARG A 383 -4.69 -21.23 4.19
N PHE A 384 -4.24 -21.36 2.94
CA PHE A 384 -3.93 -20.18 2.11
C PHE A 384 -5.19 -19.37 1.80
N TRP A 385 -6.34 -20.04 1.70
CA TRP A 385 -7.70 -19.50 1.62
C TRP A 385 -8.58 -20.19 2.64
N ASP A 386 -9.65 -19.54 3.02
CA ASP A 386 -10.75 -20.19 3.71
C ASP A 386 -11.70 -20.83 2.68
N ILE A 387 -12.24 -21.99 3.01
CA ILE A 387 -13.16 -22.74 2.14
C ILE A 387 -14.58 -22.16 2.17
N VAL A 388 -15.38 -22.44 1.15
CA VAL A 388 -16.77 -22.01 1.05
C VAL A 388 -17.68 -23.00 1.79
N GLU A 389 -17.48 -24.31 1.55
CA GLU A 389 -18.30 -25.38 2.14
C GLU A 389 -17.42 -26.56 2.55
N GLY A 390 -17.87 -27.31 3.54
CA GLY A 390 -17.16 -28.46 4.09
C GLY A 390 -16.26 -28.11 5.27
N GLN A 391 -15.29 -28.95 5.56
CA GLN A 391 -14.32 -28.76 6.64
C GLN A 391 -12.96 -29.37 6.24
N ILE A 392 -11.89 -28.72 6.68
CA ILE A 392 -10.53 -29.28 6.65
C ILE A 392 -10.05 -29.37 8.09
N LEU A 393 -9.69 -30.58 8.51
CA LEU A 393 -9.23 -30.84 9.87
C LEU A 393 -7.75 -31.21 9.87
N VAL A 394 -7.03 -30.75 10.90
CA VAL A 394 -5.66 -31.19 11.20
C VAL A 394 -5.65 -31.68 12.64
N GLY A 395 -5.30 -32.95 12.83
CA GLY A 395 -5.35 -33.57 14.14
C GLY A 395 -6.73 -33.46 14.80
N GLY A 396 -7.81 -33.61 14.01
CA GLY A 396 -9.20 -33.49 14.47
C GLY A 396 -9.69 -32.05 14.68
N ASN A 397 -8.83 -31.03 14.55
CA ASN A 397 -9.19 -29.62 14.74
C ASN A 397 -9.46 -28.93 13.40
N ASP A 398 -10.56 -28.21 13.30
CA ASP A 398 -10.93 -27.42 12.12
C ASP A 398 -9.93 -26.26 11.91
N ILE A 399 -9.22 -26.26 10.77
CA ILE A 399 -8.19 -25.26 10.48
C ILE A 399 -8.74 -23.84 10.38
N SER A 400 -10.02 -23.66 10.08
CA SER A 400 -10.66 -22.34 10.03
C SER A 400 -10.69 -21.64 11.39
N LYS A 401 -10.56 -22.41 12.48
CA LYS A 401 -10.57 -21.94 13.86
C LYS A 401 -9.17 -21.79 14.46
N ILE A 402 -8.11 -22.19 13.73
CA ILE A 402 -6.72 -22.10 14.18
C ILE A 402 -6.11 -20.84 13.60
N ASP A 403 -5.40 -20.05 14.40
CA ASP A 403 -4.62 -18.92 13.89
C ASP A 403 -3.65 -19.36 12.77
N PRO A 404 -3.64 -18.71 11.58
CA PRO A 404 -2.84 -19.14 10.44
C PRO A 404 -1.35 -19.26 10.74
N GLU A 405 -0.77 -18.34 11.51
CA GLU A 405 0.65 -18.40 11.86
C GLU A 405 0.94 -19.60 12.80
N THR A 406 0.01 -19.92 13.68
CA THR A 406 0.11 -21.09 14.55
C THR A 406 -0.02 -22.38 13.76
N LEU A 407 -0.96 -22.45 12.81
CA LEU A 407 -1.10 -23.59 11.92
C LEU A 407 0.17 -23.81 11.08
N LEU A 408 0.71 -22.76 10.48
CA LEU A 408 1.89 -22.80 9.62
C LEU A 408 3.18 -23.19 10.35
N LYS A 409 3.24 -23.08 11.70
CA LYS A 409 4.37 -23.63 12.47
C LYS A 409 4.50 -25.15 12.29
N HIS A 410 3.40 -25.85 12.05
CA HIS A 410 3.37 -27.29 11.84
C HIS A 410 3.60 -27.72 10.39
N TYR A 411 3.76 -26.78 9.45
CA TYR A 411 3.96 -27.06 8.03
C TYR A 411 5.35 -26.64 7.56
N SER A 412 6.01 -27.47 6.75
CA SER A 412 7.10 -27.08 5.85
C SER A 412 6.60 -27.19 4.42
N ILE A 413 6.76 -26.15 3.64
CA ILE A 413 6.25 -26.08 2.27
C ILE A 413 7.42 -25.88 1.33
N VAL A 414 7.54 -26.77 0.32
CA VAL A 414 8.48 -26.63 -0.78
C VAL A 414 7.68 -26.31 -2.04
N PHE A 415 7.79 -25.07 -2.49
CA PHE A 415 7.08 -24.56 -3.66
C PHE A 415 7.76 -24.99 -4.96
N GLN A 416 7.01 -25.01 -6.05
CA GLN A 416 7.51 -25.24 -7.40
C GLN A 416 8.48 -24.14 -7.80
N ASP A 417 8.06 -22.86 -7.64
CA ASP A 417 8.89 -21.68 -7.88
C ASP A 417 9.53 -21.23 -6.57
N VAL A 418 10.84 -21.45 -6.47
CA VAL A 418 11.60 -21.13 -5.27
C VAL A 418 12.02 -19.68 -5.29
N LEU A 419 11.54 -18.91 -4.32
CA LEU A 419 11.98 -17.53 -4.07
C LEU A 419 13.06 -17.49 -2.98
N LEU A 420 14.16 -16.81 -3.29
CA LEU A 420 15.27 -16.59 -2.37
C LEU A 420 15.42 -15.09 -2.09
N PHE A 421 15.79 -14.78 -0.86
CA PHE A 421 16.02 -13.40 -0.46
C PHE A 421 17.42 -12.94 -0.90
N ASN A 422 17.55 -11.66 -1.21
CA ASN A 422 18.85 -11.03 -1.44
C ASN A 422 19.63 -10.95 -0.12
N ALA A 423 20.22 -12.08 0.26
CA ALA A 423 20.95 -12.30 1.50
C ALA A 423 21.97 -13.44 1.29
N SER A 424 22.73 -13.78 2.32
CA SER A 424 23.66 -14.92 2.25
C SER A 424 22.91 -16.25 2.09
N ILE A 425 23.59 -17.28 1.59
CA ILE A 425 23.02 -18.64 1.52
C ILE A 425 22.67 -19.15 2.93
N ALA A 426 23.54 -18.88 3.92
CA ALA A 426 23.27 -19.27 5.30
C ALA A 426 21.98 -18.62 5.83
N ASP A 427 21.79 -17.33 5.60
CA ASP A 427 20.58 -16.63 6.05
C ASP A 427 19.33 -17.11 5.32
N ASN A 428 19.45 -17.41 4.05
CA ASN A 428 18.38 -18.04 3.28
C ASN A 428 17.96 -19.39 3.85
N ILE A 429 18.89 -20.22 4.32
CA ILE A 429 18.58 -21.51 4.99
C ILE A 429 17.99 -21.24 6.39
N ARG A 430 18.54 -20.27 7.16
CA ARG A 430 18.04 -19.89 8.50
C ARG A 430 16.60 -19.38 8.55
N ILE A 431 16.00 -19.06 7.42
CA ILE A 431 14.56 -18.77 7.37
C ILE A 431 13.74 -19.91 7.96
N GLY A 432 14.18 -21.17 7.82
CA GLY A 432 13.54 -22.32 8.43
C GLY A 432 13.54 -22.28 9.97
N LYS A 433 14.62 -21.76 10.59
CA LYS A 433 14.77 -21.63 12.04
C LYS A 433 15.71 -20.47 12.34
N ARG A 434 15.17 -19.32 12.77
CA ARG A 434 15.93 -18.06 12.96
C ARG A 434 17.17 -18.18 13.83
N ASN A 435 17.10 -18.97 14.90
CA ASN A 435 18.18 -19.11 15.88
C ASN A 435 19.03 -20.37 15.62
N ALA A 436 19.06 -20.87 14.36
CA ALA A 436 19.88 -22.02 14.03
C ALA A 436 21.38 -21.67 14.05
N THR A 437 22.17 -22.58 14.63
CA THR A 437 23.63 -22.47 14.64
C THR A 437 24.19 -22.74 13.23
N ASP A 438 25.44 -22.30 12.99
CA ASP A 438 26.12 -22.60 11.72
C ASP A 438 26.27 -24.10 11.49
N GLU A 439 26.43 -24.88 12.56
CA GLU A 439 26.52 -26.34 12.50
C GLU A 439 25.20 -26.96 12.04
N GLU A 440 24.05 -26.49 12.59
CA GLU A 440 22.72 -26.92 12.15
C GLU A 440 22.49 -26.58 10.67
N VAL A 441 22.86 -25.36 10.24
CA VAL A 441 22.76 -24.93 8.82
C VAL A 441 23.61 -25.82 7.91
N ARG A 442 24.87 -26.09 8.27
CA ARG A 442 25.76 -26.98 7.51
C ARG A 442 25.27 -28.42 7.50
N HIS A 443 24.68 -28.89 8.60
CA HIS A 443 24.11 -30.23 8.70
C HIS A 443 22.96 -30.41 7.69
N VAL A 444 21.95 -29.53 7.72
CA VAL A 444 20.81 -29.64 6.79
C VAL A 444 21.22 -29.38 5.35
N ALA A 445 22.21 -28.52 5.11
CA ALA A 445 22.76 -28.30 3.78
C ALA A 445 23.41 -29.56 3.18
N ARG A 446 24.07 -30.39 4.02
CA ARG A 446 24.56 -31.71 3.59
C ARG A 446 23.43 -32.69 3.26
N LEU A 447 22.40 -32.75 4.12
CA LEU A 447 21.22 -33.56 3.89
C LEU A 447 20.48 -33.18 2.60
N ALA A 448 20.35 -31.87 2.34
CA ALA A 448 19.73 -31.33 1.13
C ALA A 448 20.65 -31.34 -0.11
N GLN A 449 21.85 -31.93 -0.02
CA GLN A 449 22.85 -31.96 -1.12
C GLN A 449 23.26 -30.53 -1.60
N CYS A 450 23.32 -29.57 -0.68
CA CYS A 450 23.75 -28.20 -0.96
C CYS A 450 25.24 -27.96 -0.71
N HIS A 451 25.84 -28.71 0.23
CA HIS A 451 27.15 -28.39 0.79
C HIS A 451 28.24 -28.28 -0.30
N ASP A 452 28.24 -29.18 -1.27
CA ASP A 452 29.29 -29.25 -2.30
C ASP A 452 29.32 -28.03 -3.20
N PHE A 453 28.16 -27.53 -3.66
CA PHE A 453 28.15 -26.34 -4.50
C PHE A 453 28.42 -25.08 -3.68
N ILE A 454 27.89 -25.01 -2.44
CA ILE A 454 28.12 -23.86 -1.55
C ILE A 454 29.62 -23.73 -1.25
N SER A 455 30.31 -24.83 -0.96
CA SER A 455 31.74 -24.84 -0.63
C SER A 455 32.65 -24.42 -1.79
N ARG A 456 32.16 -24.50 -3.03
CA ARG A 456 32.89 -24.04 -4.25
C ARG A 456 32.73 -22.54 -4.49
N MET A 457 31.78 -21.87 -3.81
CA MET A 457 31.57 -20.43 -3.97
C MET A 457 32.65 -19.63 -3.24
N PRO A 458 33.02 -18.44 -3.74
CA PRO A 458 34.12 -17.66 -3.20
C PRO A 458 34.02 -17.35 -1.71
N GLN A 459 32.80 -17.14 -1.19
CA GLN A 459 32.52 -16.85 0.21
C GLN A 459 31.76 -18.00 0.92
N GLY A 460 31.62 -19.16 0.26
CA GLY A 460 30.90 -20.31 0.82
C GLY A 460 29.48 -19.95 1.26
N TYR A 461 29.15 -20.25 2.51
CA TYR A 461 27.83 -19.99 3.10
C TYR A 461 27.48 -18.51 3.23
N ASP A 462 28.48 -17.62 3.27
CA ASP A 462 28.30 -16.15 3.37
C ASP A 462 28.11 -15.48 1.99
N THR A 463 28.12 -16.26 0.91
CA THR A 463 27.88 -15.76 -0.45
C THR A 463 26.47 -15.15 -0.55
N VAL A 464 26.40 -13.87 -0.91
CA VAL A 464 25.15 -13.15 -1.21
C VAL A 464 24.70 -13.50 -2.62
N ILE A 465 23.45 -13.97 -2.77
CA ILE A 465 22.97 -14.61 -4.00
C ILE A 465 22.11 -13.73 -4.91
N GLY A 466 21.98 -12.44 -4.58
CA GLY A 466 21.17 -11.50 -5.36
C GLY A 466 19.66 -11.68 -5.22
N GLU A 467 18.90 -10.92 -6.00
CA GLU A 467 17.43 -10.99 -6.00
C GLU A 467 16.98 -12.35 -6.56
N ASN A 468 16.05 -13.01 -5.86
CA ASN A 468 15.53 -14.33 -6.21
C ASN A 468 16.61 -15.41 -6.47
N GLY A 469 17.84 -15.21 -6.00
CA GLY A 469 18.94 -16.13 -6.21
C GLY A 469 19.36 -16.23 -7.68
N GLU A 470 19.41 -15.13 -8.41
CA GLU A 470 19.76 -15.06 -9.84
C GLU A 470 21.13 -15.66 -10.18
N SER A 471 22.05 -15.67 -9.19
CA SER A 471 23.38 -16.29 -9.34
C SER A 471 23.36 -17.82 -9.25
N LEU A 472 22.20 -18.44 -8.95
CA LEU A 472 22.04 -19.88 -8.74
C LEU A 472 21.24 -20.54 -9.86
N SER A 473 21.59 -21.78 -10.19
CA SER A 473 20.77 -22.65 -11.04
C SER A 473 19.43 -23.01 -10.39
N GLY A 474 18.43 -23.41 -11.17
CA GLY A 474 17.13 -23.84 -10.66
C GLY A 474 17.25 -24.99 -9.65
N GLY A 475 18.14 -25.96 -9.91
CA GLY A 475 18.39 -27.09 -9.00
C GLY A 475 19.05 -26.68 -7.68
N GLU A 476 19.94 -25.69 -7.70
CA GLU A 476 20.56 -25.15 -6.48
C GLU A 476 19.54 -24.39 -5.62
N ARG A 477 18.70 -23.55 -6.25
CA ARG A 477 17.60 -22.89 -5.54
C ARG A 477 16.66 -23.90 -4.89
N GLN A 478 16.30 -24.96 -5.61
CA GLN A 478 15.41 -26.00 -5.09
C GLN A 478 16.01 -26.71 -3.87
N ARG A 479 17.32 -27.07 -3.94
CA ARG A 479 18.00 -27.69 -2.80
C ARG A 479 18.05 -26.76 -1.57
N ILE A 480 18.27 -25.47 -1.74
CA ILE A 480 18.19 -24.49 -0.64
C ILE A 480 16.78 -24.48 -0.03
N SER A 481 15.73 -24.53 -0.84
CA SER A 481 14.34 -24.64 -0.34
C SER A 481 14.12 -25.92 0.48
N ILE A 482 14.67 -27.05 0.05
CA ILE A 482 14.64 -28.30 0.82
C ILE A 482 15.43 -28.16 2.12
N ALA A 483 16.61 -27.51 2.12
CA ALA A 483 17.38 -27.25 3.33
C ALA A 483 16.60 -26.39 4.33
N ARG A 484 15.85 -25.35 3.87
CA ARG A 484 14.92 -24.58 4.71
C ARG A 484 13.87 -25.47 5.37
N ALA A 485 13.26 -26.36 4.59
CA ALA A 485 12.22 -27.25 5.09
C ALA A 485 12.76 -28.26 6.11
N LEU A 486 13.96 -28.83 5.87
CA LEU A 486 14.68 -29.70 6.80
C LEU A 486 15.02 -28.98 8.11
N LEU A 487 15.53 -27.75 8.03
CA LEU A 487 15.88 -26.94 9.20
C LEU A 487 14.66 -26.59 10.05
N LYS A 488 13.51 -26.32 9.42
CA LYS A 488 12.24 -26.09 10.09
C LYS A 488 11.74 -27.33 10.82
N ASN A 489 11.99 -28.51 10.27
CA ASN A 489 11.64 -29.81 10.80
C ASN A 489 10.16 -29.96 11.23
N ALA A 490 9.26 -29.38 10.47
CA ALA A 490 7.83 -29.46 10.74
C ALA A 490 7.27 -30.88 10.56
N PRO A 491 6.21 -31.27 11.30
CA PRO A 491 5.61 -32.61 11.21
C PRO A 491 4.82 -32.84 9.90
N ILE A 492 4.36 -31.78 9.23
CA ILE A 492 3.60 -31.83 7.98
C ILE A 492 4.44 -31.22 6.86
N ILE A 493 4.52 -31.90 5.73
CA ILE A 493 5.26 -31.45 4.55
C ILE A 493 4.30 -31.31 3.37
N LEU A 494 4.31 -30.16 2.72
CA LEU A 494 3.65 -29.95 1.43
C LEU A 494 4.73 -29.79 0.35
N LEU A 495 4.68 -30.63 -0.68
CA LEU A 495 5.61 -30.60 -1.82
C LEU A 495 4.84 -30.30 -3.09
N ASP A 496 5.12 -29.16 -3.72
CA ASP A 496 4.56 -28.77 -5.01
C ASP A 496 5.63 -28.97 -6.10
N GLU A 497 5.53 -30.06 -6.87
CA GLU A 497 6.35 -30.42 -8.05
C GLU A 497 7.86 -30.06 -7.94
N ALA A 498 8.50 -30.48 -6.88
CA ALA A 498 9.88 -30.10 -6.54
C ALA A 498 10.98 -30.54 -7.57
N THR A 499 10.63 -31.21 -8.67
CA THR A 499 11.58 -31.78 -9.63
C THR A 499 11.31 -31.42 -11.09
N ALA A 500 10.44 -30.46 -11.38
CA ALA A 500 10.17 -30.02 -12.76
C ALA A 500 11.41 -29.36 -13.40
N SER A 501 11.67 -29.67 -14.67
CA SER A 501 12.67 -28.99 -15.53
C SER A 501 14.14 -29.10 -15.11
N LEU A 502 14.56 -30.20 -14.44
CA LEU A 502 15.93 -30.39 -13.98
C LEU A 502 16.66 -31.47 -14.78
N ASP A 503 17.98 -31.34 -14.87
CA ASP A 503 18.88 -32.38 -15.41
C ASP A 503 18.95 -33.60 -14.48
N ALA A 504 19.32 -34.76 -15.03
CA ALA A 504 19.29 -36.06 -14.33
C ALA A 504 20.16 -36.08 -13.06
N GLU A 505 21.28 -35.36 -13.03
CA GLU A 505 22.18 -35.32 -11.87
C GLU A 505 21.55 -34.52 -10.72
N ASN A 506 21.00 -33.33 -11.01
CA ASN A 506 20.31 -32.53 -10.03
C ASN A 506 19.01 -33.20 -9.54
N GLU A 507 18.28 -33.90 -10.42
CA GLU A 507 17.11 -34.70 -10.02
C GLU A 507 17.46 -35.73 -8.96
N THR A 508 18.58 -36.47 -9.13
CA THR A 508 19.01 -37.49 -8.16
C THR A 508 19.35 -36.87 -6.79
N LYS A 509 20.06 -35.73 -6.79
CA LYS A 509 20.43 -35.02 -5.56
C LYS A 509 19.20 -34.46 -4.84
N ILE A 510 18.24 -33.91 -5.57
CA ILE A 510 16.99 -33.41 -5.03
C ILE A 510 16.14 -34.53 -4.45
N GLN A 511 16.05 -35.69 -5.14
CA GLN A 511 15.33 -36.85 -4.63
C GLN A 511 15.93 -37.37 -3.32
N ALA A 512 17.26 -37.36 -3.17
CA ALA A 512 17.92 -37.74 -1.93
C ALA A 512 17.52 -36.79 -0.79
N GLY A 513 17.52 -35.46 -1.05
CA GLY A 513 17.08 -34.44 -0.07
C GLY A 513 15.60 -34.57 0.29
N ILE A 514 14.73 -34.84 -0.70
CA ILE A 514 13.29 -35.06 -0.46
C ILE A 514 13.08 -36.32 0.37
N SER A 515 13.79 -37.43 0.05
CA SER A 515 13.65 -38.67 0.81
C SER A 515 13.98 -38.51 2.30
N GLU A 516 14.98 -37.68 2.61
CA GLU A 516 15.29 -37.32 4.01
C GLU A 516 14.23 -36.43 4.62
N LEU A 517 13.69 -35.44 3.85
CA LEU A 517 12.68 -34.50 4.33
C LEU A 517 11.36 -35.19 4.70
N VAL A 518 10.91 -36.18 3.93
CA VAL A 518 9.61 -36.86 4.11
C VAL A 518 9.62 -37.94 5.18
N ARG A 519 10.78 -38.32 5.69
CA ARG A 519 10.95 -39.42 6.63
C ARG A 519 10.17 -39.19 7.93
N ASN A 520 9.25 -40.08 8.24
CA ASN A 520 8.39 -40.07 9.43
C ASN A 520 7.52 -38.77 9.52
N LYS A 521 7.12 -38.17 8.39
CA LYS A 521 6.29 -36.99 8.31
C LYS A 521 4.95 -37.27 7.65
N THR A 522 3.95 -36.44 7.91
CA THR A 522 2.72 -36.42 7.12
C THR A 522 2.98 -35.62 5.87
N VAL A 523 2.87 -36.24 4.71
CA VAL A 523 3.27 -35.61 3.44
C VAL A 523 2.09 -35.56 2.48
N ILE A 524 1.83 -34.36 1.95
CA ILE A 524 1.01 -34.20 0.74
C ILE A 524 1.93 -33.74 -0.39
N ILE A 525 1.99 -34.52 -1.46
CA ILE A 525 2.82 -34.21 -2.64
C ILE A 525 1.96 -34.07 -3.89
N ILE A 526 2.15 -32.98 -4.63
CA ILE A 526 1.60 -32.85 -5.98
C ILE A 526 2.56 -33.51 -6.94
N ALA A 527 2.11 -34.61 -7.54
CA ALA A 527 2.97 -35.44 -8.35
C ALA A 527 2.62 -35.34 -9.84
N HIS A 528 3.62 -34.90 -10.62
CA HIS A 528 3.57 -34.90 -12.09
C HIS A 528 4.44 -36.03 -12.69
N ARG A 529 5.29 -36.68 -11.89
CA ARG A 529 6.18 -37.76 -12.31
C ARG A 529 5.82 -39.09 -11.64
N MET A 530 5.74 -40.15 -12.44
CA MET A 530 5.38 -41.52 -11.97
C MET A 530 6.33 -42.07 -10.92
N ARG A 531 7.62 -41.67 -10.92
CA ARG A 531 8.58 -42.12 -9.92
C ARG A 531 8.21 -41.70 -8.51
N THR A 532 7.67 -40.47 -8.38
CA THR A 532 7.18 -39.90 -7.11
C THR A 532 5.90 -40.62 -6.66
N VAL A 533 5.03 -40.96 -7.60
CA VAL A 533 3.74 -41.63 -7.33
C VAL A 533 3.91 -43.07 -6.86
N ARG A 534 4.89 -43.79 -7.41
CA ARG A 534 5.13 -45.20 -7.04
C ARG A 534 5.55 -45.42 -5.58
N ASN A 535 6.17 -44.39 -4.99
CA ASN A 535 6.65 -44.44 -3.60
C ASN A 535 5.65 -43.83 -2.61
N ALA A 536 4.45 -43.44 -3.06
CA ALA A 536 3.41 -42.93 -2.20
C ALA A 536 2.65 -44.07 -1.51
N ASP A 537 2.28 -43.89 -0.25
CA ASP A 537 1.46 -44.82 0.51
C ASP A 537 -0.01 -44.74 0.09
N HIS A 538 -0.47 -43.54 -0.28
CA HIS A 538 -1.83 -43.29 -0.71
C HIS A 538 -1.86 -42.31 -1.90
N ILE A 539 -2.75 -42.59 -2.85
CA ILE A 539 -2.97 -41.75 -4.04
C ILE A 539 -4.38 -41.21 -4.01
N VAL A 540 -4.54 -39.93 -4.31
CA VAL A 540 -5.82 -39.26 -4.54
C VAL A 540 -5.82 -38.68 -5.95
N VAL A 541 -6.68 -39.20 -6.80
CA VAL A 541 -6.87 -38.73 -8.18
C VAL A 541 -7.90 -37.63 -8.20
N LEU A 542 -7.46 -36.42 -8.59
CA LEU A 542 -8.31 -35.25 -8.73
C LEU A 542 -8.59 -34.96 -10.20
N SER A 543 -9.83 -35.07 -10.61
CA SER A 543 -10.29 -34.84 -11.97
C SER A 543 -11.54 -33.95 -11.95
N GLY A 544 -11.53 -32.86 -12.73
CA GLY A 544 -12.65 -31.91 -12.76
C GLY A 544 -13.05 -31.33 -11.40
N GLY A 545 -12.09 -31.20 -10.47
CA GLY A 545 -12.33 -30.66 -9.13
C GLY A 545 -12.94 -31.64 -8.13
N THR A 546 -13.05 -32.94 -8.47
CA THR A 546 -13.58 -33.99 -7.60
C THR A 546 -12.54 -35.10 -7.39
N VAL A 547 -12.68 -35.89 -6.31
CA VAL A 547 -11.90 -37.11 -6.13
C VAL A 547 -12.53 -38.20 -6.98
N SER A 548 -11.87 -38.57 -8.09
CA SER A 548 -12.35 -39.66 -8.97
C SER A 548 -11.96 -41.04 -8.45
N GLU A 549 -10.75 -41.18 -7.91
CA GLU A 549 -10.23 -42.41 -7.35
C GLU A 549 -9.32 -42.13 -6.16
N GLN A 550 -9.30 -43.04 -5.19
CA GLN A 550 -8.32 -43.01 -4.10
C GLN A 550 -7.99 -44.45 -3.63
N GLY A 551 -6.75 -44.65 -3.19
CA GLY A 551 -6.27 -45.97 -2.73
C GLY A 551 -4.75 -46.06 -2.78
N THR A 552 -4.23 -47.26 -2.55
CA THR A 552 -2.79 -47.54 -2.74
C THR A 552 -2.43 -47.63 -4.24
N PRO A 553 -1.16 -47.38 -4.62
CA PRO A 553 -0.73 -47.52 -6.04
C PRO A 553 -1.15 -48.84 -6.69
N ASP A 554 -0.97 -49.97 -5.98
CA ASP A 554 -1.28 -51.28 -6.50
C ASP A 554 -2.79 -51.50 -6.69
N GLU A 555 -3.60 -51.08 -5.74
CA GLU A 555 -5.08 -51.13 -5.84
C GLU A 555 -5.59 -50.35 -7.05
N LEU A 556 -5.08 -49.12 -7.25
CA LEU A 556 -5.52 -48.26 -8.36
C LEU A 556 -5.07 -48.78 -9.73
N LEU A 557 -3.87 -49.38 -9.81
CA LEU A 557 -3.42 -50.05 -11.02
C LEU A 557 -4.30 -51.29 -11.35
N ALA A 558 -4.67 -52.08 -10.34
CA ALA A 558 -5.54 -53.25 -10.51
C ALA A 558 -6.95 -52.87 -10.96
N ARG A 559 -7.50 -51.72 -10.51
CA ARG A 559 -8.83 -51.18 -10.93
C ARG A 559 -8.88 -50.77 -12.40
N ASN A 560 -7.71 -50.55 -13.04
CA ASN A 560 -7.59 -50.15 -14.44
C ASN A 560 -8.39 -48.86 -14.79
N GLY A 561 -8.51 -47.95 -13.87
CA GLY A 561 -9.25 -46.68 -13.98
C GLY A 561 -8.41 -45.51 -14.51
N GLU A 562 -8.74 -44.30 -14.11
CA GLU A 562 -8.12 -43.05 -14.55
C GLU A 562 -6.60 -43.03 -14.19
N PHE A 563 -6.25 -43.49 -12.98
CA PHE A 563 -4.86 -43.60 -12.55
C PHE A 563 -4.06 -44.52 -13.45
N ALA A 564 -4.55 -45.74 -13.71
CA ALA A 564 -3.86 -46.73 -14.56
C ALA A 564 -3.71 -46.23 -16.00
N HIS A 565 -4.69 -45.44 -16.50
CA HIS A 565 -4.59 -44.80 -17.81
C HIS A 565 -3.49 -43.75 -17.85
N MET A 566 -3.38 -42.89 -16.84
CA MET A 566 -2.30 -41.87 -16.73
C MET A 566 -0.92 -42.55 -16.68
N VAL A 567 -0.79 -43.65 -15.96
CA VAL A 567 0.47 -44.42 -15.88
C VAL A 567 0.89 -44.92 -17.25
N ARG A 568 -0.04 -45.51 -18.03
CA ARG A 568 0.22 -46.00 -19.39
C ARG A 568 0.68 -44.88 -20.33
N LEU A 569 -0.05 -43.75 -20.37
CA LEU A 569 0.31 -42.61 -21.21
C LEU A 569 1.71 -42.05 -20.91
N GLN A 570 2.16 -42.08 -19.65
CA GLN A 570 3.51 -41.63 -19.30
C GLN A 570 4.60 -42.66 -19.65
N GLN A 571 4.28 -43.96 -19.70
CA GLN A 571 5.19 -45.02 -20.16
C GLN A 571 5.39 -44.96 -21.67
N GLU A 572 4.33 -44.74 -22.44
CA GLU A 572 4.37 -44.61 -23.91
C GLU A 572 5.19 -43.39 -24.39
N LYS A 573 5.19 -42.28 -23.64
CA LYS A 573 6.01 -41.08 -23.94
C LYS A 573 7.52 -41.30 -23.70
N ARG A 574 7.94 -42.40 -23.08
CA ARG A 574 9.35 -42.71 -22.79
C ARG A 574 9.96 -43.74 -23.78
N GLN A 575 9.15 -44.38 -24.59
CA GLN A 575 9.58 -45.15 -25.76
C GLN A 575 9.63 -44.26 -27.02
#